data_568133ee1b84e57cec2790d42035c2bc
#
_entry.id   568133ee1b84e57cec2790d42035c2bc
#
_cell.length_a   1.000
_cell.length_b   1.000
_cell.length_c   1.000
_cell.angle_alpha   90.00
_cell.angle_beta   90.00
_cell.angle_gamma   90.00
#
_symmetry.space_group_name_H-M   'P 1'
#
loop_
_entity.id
_entity.type
_entity.pdbx_description
1 polymer ?
#
loop_
_entity_poly.entity_id
_entity_poly.type
_entity_poly.pdbx_seq_one_letter_code
_entity_poly.pdbx_strand_id
1 'polypeptide(L)'
;MTTASPAQRKVTRPRADALRNRERIVTAAREMFTEFGPDVPLDEIARRAGVGNATVYRNFPDRDALVREVVCSVMDRTSEAGELALAETGDAFEALERFVHTSADERISALCPMVQSTFDQNHPDLEAARERVEQIVEELMDRAKAAGQLRGDVGVGDLMIVVAQLSRPPAGTNCGVNDRFVHRHLQLFLDGLRAPARSELPGTAVTMEDLRRPCD
;
A
#
# COMPACT_ATOMS: atom_id res chain seq x y z
N MET A 1 9.30 -4.12 -62.02
CA MET A 1 9.11 -5.19 -61.03
C MET A 1 9.11 -4.54 -59.66
N THR A 2 7.93 -4.25 -59.14
CA THR A 2 7.75 -3.51 -57.90
C THR A 2 7.41 -4.52 -56.81
N THR A 3 8.32 -4.75 -55.87
CA THR A 3 8.11 -5.65 -54.74
C THR A 3 7.37 -4.92 -53.63
N ALA A 4 6.15 -5.33 -53.39
CA ALA A 4 5.33 -4.86 -52.27
C ALA A 4 5.90 -5.35 -50.92
N SER A 5 6.13 -4.43 -50.03
CA SER A 5 6.50 -4.68 -48.62
C SER A 5 5.33 -5.32 -47.86
N PRO A 6 5.51 -6.35 -47.03
CA PRO A 6 4.43 -6.93 -46.27
C PRO A 6 4.01 -6.02 -45.12
N ALA A 7 2.71 -5.76 -45.03
CA ALA A 7 2.07 -4.98 -44.02
C ALA A 7 2.38 -5.52 -42.59
N GLN A 8 2.97 -4.68 -41.74
CA GLN A 8 3.15 -4.94 -40.32
C GLN A 8 1.78 -5.11 -39.65
N ARG A 9 1.53 -6.31 -39.20
CA ARG A 9 0.33 -6.74 -38.54
C ARG A 9 0.21 -6.03 -37.16
N LYS A 10 -0.72 -5.08 -37.01
CA LYS A 10 -1.13 -4.46 -35.77
C LYS A 10 -1.72 -5.49 -34.79
N VAL A 11 -0.88 -6.23 -34.07
CA VAL A 11 -1.30 -7.21 -33.02
C VAL A 11 -1.33 -6.62 -31.63
N THR A 12 -0.94 -5.36 -31.45
CA THR A 12 -0.74 -4.74 -30.12
C THR A 12 -1.97 -4.06 -29.50
N ARG A 13 -3.01 -3.76 -30.27
CA ARG A 13 -4.18 -3.00 -29.77
C ARG A 13 -5.04 -3.72 -28.72
N PRO A 14 -5.45 -5.00 -28.90
CA PRO A 14 -6.35 -5.65 -27.94
C PRO A 14 -5.72 -5.90 -26.56
N ARG A 15 -4.41 -6.22 -26.49
CA ARG A 15 -3.71 -6.43 -25.22
C ARG A 15 -3.52 -5.12 -24.45
N ALA A 16 -3.13 -4.06 -25.14
CA ALA A 16 -2.98 -2.75 -24.53
C ALA A 16 -4.32 -2.18 -24.02
N ASP A 17 -5.42 -2.45 -24.75
CA ASP A 17 -6.76 -2.05 -24.31
C ASP A 17 -7.21 -2.86 -23.09
N ALA A 18 -6.89 -4.15 -23.02
CA ALA A 18 -7.19 -5.00 -21.86
C ALA A 18 -6.41 -4.55 -20.62
N LEU A 19 -5.12 -4.25 -20.75
CA LEU A 19 -4.30 -3.72 -19.65
C LEU A 19 -4.85 -2.38 -19.14
N ARG A 20 -5.13 -1.44 -20.03
CA ARG A 20 -5.74 -0.15 -19.65
C ARG A 20 -7.08 -0.31 -18.94
N ASN A 21 -7.93 -1.24 -19.38
CA ASN A 21 -9.19 -1.51 -18.73
C ASN A 21 -8.99 -2.11 -17.34
N ARG A 22 -8.01 -3.03 -17.18
CA ARG A 22 -7.64 -3.60 -15.88
C ARG A 22 -7.20 -2.51 -14.91
N GLU A 23 -6.28 -1.64 -15.31
CA GLU A 23 -5.80 -0.50 -14.52
C GLU A 23 -6.92 0.45 -14.12
N ARG A 24 -7.85 0.78 -15.03
CA ARG A 24 -9.01 1.62 -14.74
C ARG A 24 -9.95 0.98 -13.72
N ILE A 25 -10.18 -0.33 -13.81
CA ILE A 25 -11.01 -1.07 -12.85
C ILE A 25 -10.35 -1.07 -11.47
N VAL A 26 -9.04 -1.35 -11.37
CA VAL A 26 -8.29 -1.36 -10.10
C VAL A 26 -8.28 0.03 -9.47
N THR A 27 -8.05 1.09 -10.24
CA THR A 27 -8.08 2.48 -9.75
C THR A 27 -9.45 2.84 -9.22
N ALA A 28 -10.52 2.56 -9.97
CA ALA A 28 -11.89 2.83 -9.55
C ALA A 28 -12.26 2.02 -8.31
N ALA A 29 -11.88 0.75 -8.24
CA ALA A 29 -12.12 -0.11 -7.09
C ALA A 29 -11.42 0.43 -5.83
N ARG A 30 -10.15 0.82 -5.93
CA ARG A 30 -9.39 1.42 -4.83
C ARG A 30 -10.07 2.67 -4.28
N GLU A 31 -10.47 3.60 -5.16
CA GLU A 31 -11.18 4.82 -4.76
C GLU A 31 -12.49 4.49 -4.04
N MET A 32 -13.30 3.62 -4.61
CA MET A 32 -14.59 3.27 -4.07
C MET A 32 -14.51 2.48 -2.76
N PHE A 33 -13.56 1.57 -2.65
CA PHE A 33 -13.32 0.84 -1.40
C PHE A 33 -12.86 1.77 -0.29
N THR A 34 -12.05 2.78 -0.61
CA THR A 34 -11.60 3.79 0.35
C THR A 34 -12.74 4.70 0.79
N GLU A 35 -13.64 5.08 -0.13
CA GLU A 35 -14.72 6.04 0.11
C GLU A 35 -15.94 5.40 0.78
N PHE A 36 -16.34 4.21 0.31
CA PHE A 36 -17.60 3.56 0.68
C PHE A 36 -17.43 2.23 1.43
N GLY A 37 -16.18 1.77 1.59
CA GLY A 37 -15.88 0.50 2.26
C GLY A 37 -15.94 -0.73 1.35
N PRO A 38 -15.79 -1.93 1.97
CA PRO A 38 -15.60 -3.18 1.23
C PRO A 38 -16.83 -3.70 0.48
N ASP A 39 -18.02 -3.26 0.83
CA ASP A 39 -19.26 -3.86 0.33
C ASP A 39 -19.79 -3.22 -0.96
N VAL A 40 -19.01 -2.30 -1.56
CA VAL A 40 -19.41 -1.64 -2.82
C VAL A 40 -19.69 -2.66 -3.92
N PRO A 41 -20.87 -2.59 -4.60
CA PRO A 41 -21.19 -3.48 -5.69
C PRO A 41 -20.21 -3.37 -6.87
N LEU A 42 -19.88 -4.49 -7.53
CA LEU A 42 -19.00 -4.50 -8.71
C LEU A 42 -19.56 -3.67 -9.86
N ASP A 43 -20.88 -3.55 -9.98
CA ASP A 43 -21.56 -2.74 -10.99
C ASP A 43 -21.27 -1.25 -10.82
N GLU A 44 -21.20 -0.79 -9.58
CA GLU A 44 -20.80 0.58 -9.25
C GLU A 44 -19.32 0.86 -9.62
N ILE A 45 -18.45 -0.12 -9.34
CA ILE A 45 -17.04 -0.06 -9.75
C ILE A 45 -16.91 -0.02 -11.27
N ALA A 46 -17.68 -0.86 -11.99
CA ALA A 46 -17.72 -0.85 -13.46
C ALA A 46 -18.12 0.53 -14.01
N ARG A 47 -19.18 1.11 -13.42
CA ARG A 47 -19.68 2.46 -13.78
C ARG A 47 -18.62 3.53 -13.53
N ARG A 48 -17.96 3.51 -12.37
CA ARG A 48 -16.87 4.45 -12.01
C ARG A 48 -15.67 4.31 -12.94
N ALA A 49 -15.30 3.06 -13.29
CA ALA A 49 -14.23 2.76 -14.22
C ALA A 49 -14.58 3.10 -15.69
N GLY A 50 -15.85 3.37 -16.01
CA GLY A 50 -16.32 3.63 -17.37
C GLY A 50 -16.18 2.40 -18.27
N VAL A 51 -16.44 1.19 -17.73
CA VAL A 51 -16.42 -0.08 -18.45
C VAL A 51 -17.74 -0.82 -18.25
N GLY A 52 -18.05 -1.76 -19.12
CA GLY A 52 -19.23 -2.62 -18.93
C GLY A 52 -18.96 -3.70 -17.88
N ASN A 53 -19.99 -4.15 -17.14
CA ASN A 53 -19.92 -5.22 -16.13
C ASN A 53 -19.24 -6.47 -16.68
N ALA A 54 -19.57 -6.90 -17.89
CA ALA A 54 -18.94 -8.05 -18.53
C ALA A 54 -17.41 -7.88 -18.71
N THR A 55 -16.90 -6.63 -18.74
CA THR A 55 -15.47 -6.37 -18.79
C THR A 55 -14.84 -6.55 -17.42
N VAL A 56 -15.52 -6.16 -16.33
CA VAL A 56 -15.05 -6.41 -14.95
C VAL A 56 -14.92 -7.91 -14.72
N TYR A 57 -15.97 -8.70 -14.96
CA TYR A 57 -15.96 -10.16 -14.76
C TYR A 57 -14.97 -10.91 -15.67
N ARG A 58 -14.64 -10.38 -16.84
CA ARG A 58 -13.58 -10.96 -17.69
C ARG A 58 -12.16 -10.70 -17.15
N ASN A 59 -11.96 -9.59 -16.43
CA ASN A 59 -10.66 -9.26 -15.84
C ASN A 59 -10.50 -9.86 -14.43
N PHE A 60 -11.59 -9.95 -13.69
CA PHE A 60 -11.62 -10.42 -12.30
C PHE A 60 -12.78 -11.39 -12.15
N PRO A 61 -12.51 -12.71 -12.03
CA PRO A 61 -13.55 -13.76 -12.00
C PRO A 61 -14.49 -13.61 -10.80
N ASP A 62 -14.00 -13.04 -9.72
CA ASP A 62 -14.73 -12.80 -8.49
C ASP A 62 -14.25 -11.51 -7.80
N ARG A 63 -14.92 -11.18 -6.69
CA ARG A 63 -14.62 -10.02 -5.88
C ARG A 63 -13.24 -10.13 -5.22
N ASP A 64 -12.89 -11.33 -4.74
CA ASP A 64 -11.65 -11.57 -4.01
C ASP A 64 -10.42 -11.35 -4.92
N ALA A 65 -10.52 -11.74 -6.19
CA ALA A 65 -9.49 -11.45 -7.19
C ALA A 65 -9.30 -9.94 -7.41
N LEU A 66 -10.40 -9.16 -7.43
CA LEU A 66 -10.31 -7.71 -7.55
C LEU A 66 -9.74 -7.07 -6.29
N VAL A 67 -10.17 -7.49 -5.10
CA VAL A 67 -9.66 -7.00 -3.82
C VAL A 67 -8.17 -7.27 -3.71
N ARG A 68 -7.73 -8.49 -4.01
CA ARG A 68 -6.32 -8.86 -4.00
C ARG A 68 -5.49 -7.96 -4.93
N GLU A 69 -5.95 -7.75 -6.16
CA GLU A 69 -5.26 -6.87 -7.10
C GLU A 69 -5.17 -5.43 -6.61
N VAL A 70 -6.24 -4.90 -6.01
CA VAL A 70 -6.23 -3.55 -5.41
C VAL A 70 -5.20 -3.49 -4.29
N VAL A 71 -5.16 -4.47 -3.39
CA VAL A 71 -4.20 -4.50 -2.28
C VAL A 71 -2.77 -4.62 -2.80
N CYS A 72 -2.49 -5.51 -3.75
CA CYS A 72 -1.18 -5.63 -4.37
C CYS A 72 -0.76 -4.32 -5.06
N SER A 73 -1.65 -3.69 -5.82
CA SER A 73 -1.39 -2.40 -6.47
C SER A 73 -1.03 -1.28 -5.49
N VAL A 74 -1.64 -1.25 -4.30
CA VAL A 74 -1.29 -0.28 -3.26
C VAL A 74 0.07 -0.60 -2.64
N MET A 75 0.36 -1.89 -2.40
CA MET A 75 1.67 -2.32 -1.89
C MET A 75 2.80 -2.04 -2.89
N ASP A 76 2.57 -2.24 -4.19
CA ASP A 76 3.53 -1.92 -5.24
C ASP A 76 3.86 -0.43 -5.26
N ARG A 77 2.86 0.45 -5.18
CA ARG A 77 3.05 1.91 -5.11
C ARG A 77 3.78 2.33 -3.84
N THR A 78 3.49 1.68 -2.71
CA THR A 78 4.22 1.89 -1.46
C THR A 78 5.68 1.47 -1.61
N SER A 79 5.94 0.33 -2.26
CA SER A 79 7.30 -0.13 -2.56
C SER A 79 8.05 0.85 -3.48
N GLU A 80 7.42 1.32 -4.54
CA GLU A 80 7.99 2.32 -5.44
C GLU A 80 8.37 3.62 -4.70
N ALA A 81 7.50 4.10 -3.82
CA ALA A 81 7.80 5.27 -2.98
C ALA A 81 8.99 5.02 -2.04
N GLY A 82 9.09 3.82 -1.48
CA GLY A 82 10.20 3.43 -0.63
C GLY A 82 11.53 3.31 -1.39
N GLU A 83 11.52 2.73 -2.58
CA GLU A 83 12.70 2.65 -3.46
C GLU A 83 13.20 4.05 -3.86
N LEU A 84 12.28 4.99 -4.12
CA LEU A 84 12.63 6.38 -4.36
C LEU A 84 13.30 7.01 -3.12
N ALA A 85 12.74 6.79 -1.92
CA ALA A 85 13.32 7.27 -0.67
C ALA A 85 14.71 6.65 -0.40
N LEU A 86 14.90 5.36 -0.72
CA LEU A 86 16.21 4.69 -0.62
C LEU A 86 17.24 5.21 -1.62
N ALA A 87 16.82 5.68 -2.79
CA ALA A 87 17.71 6.24 -3.80
C ALA A 87 18.23 7.66 -3.45
N GLU A 88 17.61 8.33 -2.48
CA GLU A 88 18.02 9.65 -2.05
C GLU A 88 19.33 9.61 -1.25
N THR A 89 20.16 10.63 -1.43
CA THR A 89 21.49 10.77 -0.79
C THR A 89 21.50 11.77 0.37
N GLY A 90 20.32 12.08 0.92
CA GLY A 90 20.15 13.09 1.98
C GLY A 90 20.15 12.50 3.39
N ASP A 91 19.44 13.16 4.27
CA ASP A 91 19.20 12.72 5.65
C ASP A 91 18.36 11.42 5.66
N ALA A 92 18.88 10.38 6.32
CA ALA A 92 18.27 9.06 6.29
C ALA A 92 16.94 9.03 7.06
N PHE A 93 16.81 9.81 8.14
CA PHE A 93 15.56 9.90 8.87
C PHE A 93 14.50 10.70 8.08
N GLU A 94 14.89 11.76 7.39
CA GLU A 94 13.98 12.50 6.51
C GLU A 94 13.47 11.63 5.34
N ALA A 95 14.32 10.73 4.82
CA ALA A 95 13.89 9.76 3.80
C ALA A 95 12.82 8.80 4.35
N LEU A 96 13.04 8.26 5.56
CA LEU A 96 12.05 7.43 6.28
C LEU A 96 10.75 8.22 6.54
N GLU A 97 10.84 9.46 6.98
CA GLU A 97 9.71 10.34 7.26
C GLU A 97 8.86 10.58 6.01
N ARG A 98 9.47 10.93 4.88
CA ARG A 98 8.77 11.08 3.59
C ARG A 98 8.09 9.79 3.15
N PHE A 99 8.77 8.66 3.26
CA PHE A 99 8.20 7.36 2.97
C PHE A 99 6.95 7.07 3.80
N VAL A 100 6.99 7.31 5.11
CA VAL A 100 5.86 7.10 6.02
C VAL A 100 4.67 7.97 5.64
N HIS A 101 4.90 9.24 5.35
CA HIS A 101 3.84 10.15 4.91
C HIS A 101 3.23 9.74 3.56
N THR A 102 4.05 9.36 2.59
CA THR A 102 3.59 8.89 1.28
C THR A 102 2.80 7.58 1.41
N SER A 103 3.27 6.65 2.27
CA SER A 103 2.56 5.39 2.53
C SER A 103 1.19 5.60 3.16
N ALA A 104 1.05 6.62 4.01
CA ALA A 104 -0.25 6.98 4.58
C ALA A 104 -1.23 7.52 3.53
N ASP A 105 -0.72 8.25 2.53
CA ASP A 105 -1.54 8.76 1.40
C ASP A 105 -2.10 7.63 0.53
N GLU A 106 -1.39 6.52 0.41
CA GLU A 106 -1.87 5.33 -0.31
C GLU A 106 -3.02 4.61 0.41
N ARG A 107 -3.31 4.96 1.66
CA ARG A 107 -4.45 4.46 2.46
C ARG A 107 -4.53 2.93 2.54
N ILE A 108 -3.41 2.25 2.59
CA ILE A 108 -3.35 0.78 2.69
C ILE A 108 -4.16 0.26 3.89
N SER A 109 -4.19 1.03 4.98
CA SER A 109 -4.95 0.71 6.20
C SER A 109 -6.46 0.73 6.01
N ALA A 110 -6.99 1.52 5.07
CA ALA A 110 -8.41 1.50 4.73
C ALA A 110 -8.84 0.17 4.07
N LEU A 111 -7.89 -0.55 3.49
CA LEU A 111 -8.10 -1.86 2.87
C LEU A 111 -7.92 -3.03 3.87
N CYS A 112 -7.35 -2.77 5.06
CA CYS A 112 -7.12 -3.81 6.08
C CYS A 112 -8.36 -4.64 6.46
N PRO A 113 -9.58 -4.05 6.62
CA PRO A 113 -10.77 -4.84 6.92
C PRO A 113 -11.14 -5.83 5.80
N MET A 114 -10.81 -5.48 4.55
CA MET A 114 -11.05 -6.35 3.40
C MET A 114 -10.10 -7.53 3.36
N VAL A 115 -8.86 -7.29 3.79
CA VAL A 115 -7.81 -8.32 3.90
C VAL A 115 -8.14 -9.33 5.00
N GLN A 116 -8.89 -8.93 6.03
CA GLN A 116 -9.19 -9.78 7.18
C GLN A 116 -10.43 -10.66 7.02
N SER A 117 -11.34 -10.32 6.10
CA SER A 117 -12.70 -10.89 6.17
C SER A 117 -13.00 -12.03 5.22
N THR A 118 -12.38 -12.19 4.06
CA THR A 118 -12.91 -13.14 3.05
C THR A 118 -11.92 -13.70 2.03
N PHE A 119 -10.69 -13.20 1.88
CA PHE A 119 -9.85 -13.71 0.82
C PHE A 119 -8.57 -14.41 1.34
N ASP A 120 -7.98 -15.24 0.50
CA ASP A 120 -6.76 -15.99 0.82
C ASP A 120 -5.58 -15.04 1.09
N GLN A 121 -5.33 -14.81 2.38
CA GLN A 121 -4.24 -13.95 2.86
C GLN A 121 -2.85 -14.52 2.55
N ASN A 122 -2.77 -15.80 2.25
CA ASN A 122 -1.53 -16.53 1.94
C ASN A 122 -1.32 -16.66 0.42
N HIS A 123 -2.08 -15.90 -0.39
CA HIS A 123 -1.87 -15.93 -1.84
C HIS A 123 -0.44 -15.45 -2.18
N PRO A 124 0.32 -16.17 -3.02
CA PRO A 124 1.74 -15.88 -3.28
C PRO A 124 2.01 -14.44 -3.72
N ASP A 125 1.14 -13.86 -4.55
CA ASP A 125 1.31 -12.48 -5.03
C ASP A 125 1.23 -11.47 -3.87
N LEU A 126 0.33 -11.71 -2.92
CA LEU A 126 0.16 -10.84 -1.76
C LEU A 126 1.32 -10.97 -0.77
N GLU A 127 1.80 -12.21 -0.59
CA GLU A 127 2.95 -12.49 0.25
C GLU A 127 4.21 -11.82 -0.30
N ALA A 128 4.49 -11.96 -1.59
CA ALA A 128 5.61 -11.30 -2.25
C ALA A 128 5.53 -9.76 -2.16
N ALA A 129 4.34 -9.17 -2.32
CA ALA A 129 4.15 -7.73 -2.20
C ALA A 129 4.39 -7.23 -0.75
N ARG A 130 3.96 -8.01 0.25
CA ARG A 130 4.22 -7.72 1.67
C ARG A 130 5.70 -7.78 1.99
N GLU A 131 6.38 -8.83 1.59
CA GLU A 131 7.82 -9.01 1.83
C GLU A 131 8.63 -7.87 1.22
N ARG A 132 8.28 -7.42 0.02
CA ARG A 132 8.95 -6.29 -0.61
C ARG A 132 8.81 -5.00 0.20
N VAL A 133 7.59 -4.65 0.65
CA VAL A 133 7.37 -3.47 1.50
C VAL A 133 8.18 -3.60 2.81
N GLU A 134 8.15 -4.76 3.44
CA GLU A 134 8.86 -5.04 4.69
C GLU A 134 10.38 -4.82 4.55
N GLN A 135 11.00 -5.41 3.51
CA GLN A 135 12.43 -5.24 3.23
C GLN A 135 12.80 -3.77 3.01
N ILE A 136 11.99 -3.01 2.32
CA ILE A 136 12.20 -1.57 2.09
C ILE A 136 12.14 -0.80 3.41
N VAL A 137 11.16 -1.09 4.26
CA VAL A 137 11.01 -0.44 5.57
C VAL A 137 12.20 -0.77 6.47
N GLU A 138 12.63 -2.03 6.51
CA GLU A 138 13.83 -2.46 7.25
C GLU A 138 15.06 -1.68 6.79
N GLU A 139 15.30 -1.59 5.49
CA GLU A 139 16.46 -0.89 4.96
C GLU A 139 16.44 0.63 5.27
N LEU A 140 15.27 1.28 5.17
CA LEU A 140 15.11 2.70 5.54
C LEU A 140 15.40 2.92 7.03
N MET A 141 14.86 2.06 7.90
CA MET A 141 15.08 2.15 9.34
C MET A 141 16.55 1.86 9.71
N ASP A 142 17.17 0.87 9.10
CA ASP A 142 18.55 0.51 9.35
C ASP A 142 19.52 1.63 8.93
N ARG A 143 19.28 2.29 7.80
CA ARG A 143 20.04 3.48 7.38
C ARG A 143 19.91 4.61 8.40
N ALA A 144 18.70 4.89 8.88
CA ALA A 144 18.47 5.93 9.88
C ALA A 144 19.09 5.59 11.23
N LYS A 145 19.10 4.31 11.66
CA LYS A 145 19.82 3.83 12.85
C LYS A 145 21.33 3.94 12.69
N ALA A 146 21.87 3.50 11.56
CA ALA A 146 23.30 3.58 11.27
C ALA A 146 23.81 5.03 11.23
N ALA A 147 22.98 5.98 10.79
CA ALA A 147 23.24 7.42 10.83
C ALA A 147 23.10 8.04 12.24
N GLY A 148 22.66 7.26 13.25
CA GLY A 148 22.41 7.76 14.60
C GLY A 148 21.19 8.70 14.70
N GLN A 149 20.29 8.66 13.75
CA GLN A 149 19.13 9.55 13.66
C GLN A 149 17.84 8.90 14.14
N LEU A 150 17.73 7.57 14.08
CA LEU A 150 16.63 6.77 14.61
C LEU A 150 17.08 6.05 15.88
N ARG A 151 16.23 6.04 16.89
CA ARG A 151 16.48 5.30 18.14
C ARG A 151 16.60 3.79 17.88
N GLY A 152 17.51 3.12 18.62
CA GLY A 152 17.87 1.71 18.36
C GLY A 152 16.89 0.69 18.90
N ASP A 153 15.97 1.09 19.81
CA ASP A 153 15.03 0.23 20.54
C ASP A 153 13.65 0.13 19.90
N VAL A 154 13.54 0.45 18.59
CA VAL A 154 12.30 0.29 17.80
C VAL A 154 12.51 -0.69 16.65
N GLY A 155 11.47 -1.50 16.37
CA GLY A 155 11.43 -2.47 15.28
C GLY A 155 10.52 -2.01 14.14
N VAL A 156 10.58 -2.75 13.02
CA VAL A 156 9.69 -2.52 11.86
C VAL A 156 8.23 -2.69 12.26
N GLY A 157 7.93 -3.67 13.12
CA GLY A 157 6.58 -3.90 13.62
C GLY A 157 6.00 -2.71 14.37
N ASP A 158 6.82 -2.01 15.19
CA ASP A 158 6.36 -0.81 15.90
C ASP A 158 5.90 0.27 14.91
N LEU A 159 6.69 0.53 13.87
CA LEU A 159 6.35 1.50 12.82
C LEU A 159 5.09 1.09 12.07
N MET A 160 5.02 -0.17 11.64
CA MET A 160 3.90 -0.68 10.82
C MET A 160 2.57 -0.65 11.58
N ILE A 161 2.56 -1.02 12.87
CA ILE A 161 1.37 -0.94 13.72
C ILE A 161 0.87 0.50 13.79
N VAL A 162 1.76 1.45 14.09
CA VAL A 162 1.35 2.84 14.29
C VAL A 162 0.87 3.47 12.99
N VAL A 163 1.57 3.25 11.86
CA VAL A 163 1.12 3.71 10.54
C VAL A 163 -0.27 3.15 10.22
N ALA A 164 -0.48 1.83 10.43
CA ALA A 164 -1.78 1.20 10.17
C ALA A 164 -2.89 1.76 11.07
N GLN A 165 -2.61 2.03 12.35
CA GLN A 165 -3.60 2.57 13.29
C GLN A 165 -3.93 4.04 13.02
N LEU A 166 -2.91 4.88 12.80
CA LEU A 166 -3.10 6.31 12.58
C LEU A 166 -3.73 6.62 11.20
N SER A 167 -3.50 5.77 10.21
CA SER A 167 -4.10 5.94 8.88
C SER A 167 -5.54 5.42 8.79
N ARG A 168 -6.06 4.77 9.84
CA ARG A 168 -7.45 4.29 9.89
C ARG A 168 -8.36 5.39 10.44
N PRO A 169 -9.48 5.71 9.76
CA PRO A 169 -10.47 6.62 10.33
C PRO A 169 -11.02 6.09 11.66
N PRO A 170 -11.14 6.92 12.71
CA PRO A 170 -11.82 6.52 13.92
C PRO A 170 -13.28 6.11 13.65
N ALA A 171 -13.80 5.14 14.39
CA ALA A 171 -15.19 4.69 14.24
C ALA A 171 -16.17 5.86 14.39
N GLY A 172 -17.12 5.97 13.46
CA GLY A 172 -18.14 7.04 13.48
C GLY A 172 -17.67 8.39 12.91
N THR A 173 -16.43 8.50 12.42
CA THR A 173 -15.97 9.71 11.71
C THR A 173 -15.94 9.45 10.21
N ASN A 174 -16.15 10.52 9.41
CA ASN A 174 -15.95 10.41 7.97
C ASN A 174 -14.45 10.46 7.61
N CYS A 175 -14.08 9.87 6.48
CA CYS A 175 -12.69 9.80 6.02
C CYS A 175 -12.02 11.17 5.92
N GLY A 176 -12.76 12.23 5.54
CA GLY A 176 -12.21 13.57 5.38
C GLY A 176 -11.68 14.21 6.67
N VAL A 177 -12.16 13.80 7.84
CA VAL A 177 -11.61 14.27 9.13
C VAL A 177 -10.25 13.61 9.39
N ASN A 178 -10.14 12.30 9.15
CA ASN A 178 -8.89 11.58 9.35
C ASN A 178 -7.79 12.10 8.43
N ASP A 179 -8.08 12.28 7.13
CA ASP A 179 -7.13 12.78 6.13
C ASP A 179 -6.51 14.12 6.52
N ARG A 180 -7.28 14.94 7.21
CA ARG A 180 -6.84 16.26 7.64
C ARG A 180 -5.78 16.21 8.75
N PHE A 181 -5.77 15.14 9.58
CA PHE A 181 -4.94 15.07 10.77
C PHE A 181 -3.93 13.92 10.76
N VAL A 182 -4.04 12.96 9.85
CA VAL A 182 -3.15 11.78 9.80
C VAL A 182 -1.67 12.18 9.78
N HIS A 183 -1.29 13.10 8.90
CA HIS A 183 0.11 13.55 8.78
C HIS A 183 0.61 14.23 10.05
N ARG A 184 -0.26 14.99 10.75
CA ARG A 184 0.11 15.59 12.03
C ARG A 184 0.37 14.53 13.10
N HIS A 185 -0.45 13.48 13.16
CA HIS A 185 -0.27 12.42 14.14
C HIS A 185 0.93 11.55 13.82
N LEU A 186 1.15 11.26 12.54
CA LEU A 186 2.36 10.57 12.09
C LEU A 186 3.62 11.38 12.42
N GLN A 187 3.61 12.70 12.23
CA GLN A 187 4.74 13.55 12.59
C GLN A 187 5.03 13.52 14.09
N LEU A 188 3.99 13.58 14.95
CA LEU A 188 4.16 13.45 16.39
C LEU A 188 4.79 12.12 16.79
N PHE A 189 4.42 11.03 16.10
CA PHE A 189 5.03 9.73 16.31
C PHE A 189 6.48 9.69 15.82
N LEU A 190 6.74 10.16 14.61
CA LEU A 190 8.07 10.20 14.00
C LEU A 190 9.05 11.03 14.83
N ASP A 191 8.61 12.16 15.37
CA ASP A 191 9.43 12.98 16.28
C ASP A 191 9.85 12.18 17.53
N GLY A 192 8.99 11.28 18.01
CA GLY A 192 9.28 10.39 19.13
C GLY A 192 10.28 9.27 18.79
N LEU A 193 10.46 8.96 17.51
CA LEU A 193 11.42 7.96 17.02
C LEU A 193 12.84 8.51 16.83
N ARG A 194 13.02 9.83 16.82
CA ARG A 194 14.35 10.44 16.59
C ARG A 194 15.31 10.11 17.73
N ALA A 195 16.57 9.89 17.39
CA ALA A 195 17.68 9.79 18.33
C ALA A 195 18.20 11.20 18.70
N PRO A 196 18.74 11.40 19.95
CA PRO A 196 18.79 10.42 21.03
C PRO A 196 17.43 10.19 21.67
N ALA A 197 17.17 8.94 22.11
CA ALA A 197 15.96 8.59 22.83
C ALA A 197 15.78 9.41 24.11
N ARG A 198 14.59 9.96 24.33
CA ARG A 198 14.27 10.76 25.53
C ARG A 198 13.86 9.92 26.72
N SER A 199 13.43 8.67 26.49
CA SER A 199 12.96 7.73 27.51
C SER A 199 13.17 6.31 27.00
N GLU A 200 13.27 5.35 27.93
CA GLU A 200 13.18 3.93 27.59
C GLU A 200 11.75 3.55 27.25
N LEU A 201 11.59 2.67 26.27
CA LEU A 201 10.29 2.11 25.90
C LEU A 201 10.01 0.85 26.75
N PRO A 202 8.76 0.61 27.17
CA PRO A 202 8.39 -0.64 27.84
C PRO A 202 8.38 -1.81 26.86
N GLY A 203 8.83 -2.96 27.31
CA GLY A 203 8.83 -4.19 26.51
C GLY A 203 9.99 -4.28 25.52
N THR A 204 9.78 -5.01 24.43
CA THR A 204 10.76 -5.25 23.38
C THR A 204 10.22 -4.70 22.04
N ALA A 205 11.14 -4.33 21.15
CA ALA A 205 10.79 -3.92 19.78
C ALA A 205 9.97 -5.00 19.08
N VAL A 206 8.88 -4.60 18.42
CA VAL A 206 7.98 -5.51 17.71
C VAL A 206 8.58 -5.86 16.35
N THR A 207 8.64 -7.16 16.06
CA THR A 207 9.06 -7.67 14.75
C THR A 207 7.86 -7.93 13.86
N MET A 208 8.09 -8.10 12.55
CA MET A 208 7.04 -8.55 11.64
C MET A 208 6.59 -9.99 11.92
N GLU A 209 7.48 -10.83 12.45
CA GLU A 209 7.11 -12.19 12.87
C GLU A 209 6.11 -12.18 14.03
N ASP A 210 6.28 -11.27 14.99
CA ASP A 210 5.32 -11.10 16.09
C ASP A 210 3.93 -10.71 15.58
N LEU A 211 3.86 -9.89 14.52
CA LEU A 211 2.60 -9.47 13.91
C LEU A 211 1.90 -10.57 13.07
N ARG A 212 2.65 -11.57 12.62
CA ARG A 212 2.12 -12.71 11.85
C ARG A 212 1.60 -13.83 12.72
N ARG A 213 2.00 -13.87 14.00
CA ARG A 213 1.52 -14.91 14.92
C ARG A 213 0.04 -14.73 15.20
N PRO A 214 -0.80 -15.77 15.05
CA PRO A 214 -2.19 -15.70 15.47
C PRO A 214 -2.26 -15.42 16.97
N CYS A 215 -3.26 -14.64 17.39
CA CYS A 215 -3.58 -14.51 18.81
C CYS A 215 -4.07 -15.85 19.33
N ASP A 216 -3.37 -16.42 20.32
CA ASP A 216 -3.81 -17.61 21.07
C ASP A 216 -5.07 -17.30 21.90
#